data_3765db822b429b66541f16da957f6a41
#
_entry.id   3765db822b429b66541f16da957f6a41
#
_cell.length_a   1.000
_cell.length_b   1.000
_cell.length_c   1.000
_cell.angle_alpha   90.00
_cell.angle_beta   90.00
_cell.angle_gamma   90.00
#
_symmetry.space_group_name_H-M   'P 1'
#
loop_
_entity.id
_entity.type
_entity.pdbx_description
1 polymer ?
#
loop_
_entity_poly.entity_id
_entity_poly.type
_entity_poly.pdbx_seq_one_letter_code
_entity_poly.pdbx_strand_id
1 'polypeptide(L)'
;RANALEERELIGLARNIPFDDRANPHAQIADMRSSLLSEYLHAVDSELYEGSLSRTVGDVARDMRLIGGPPEARKPINVGLMFFNERPDHFFPYSQIEVVDKPDPTGIGMRERIFTGPLDRQLRDALSYIKNYVIAEYVTKVPDQAEAIRVYNWPYRAVEEALSNAVYHRSYQIHEP
;
A
#
# COMPACT_ATOMS: atom_id res chain seq x y z
N ARG A 1 -17.20 -9.67 29.42
CA ARG A 1 -15.94 -8.95 29.72
C ARG A 1 -15.15 -8.92 28.45
N ALA A 2 -14.74 -7.72 28.00
CA ALA A 2 -13.82 -7.56 26.87
C ALA A 2 -12.52 -8.34 27.16
N ASN A 3 -11.96 -8.98 26.15
CA ASN A 3 -10.65 -9.57 26.29
C ASN A 3 -9.57 -8.44 26.20
N ALA A 4 -8.32 -8.76 26.52
CA ALA A 4 -7.23 -7.75 26.56
C ALA A 4 -6.97 -7.07 25.20
N LEU A 5 -7.38 -7.68 24.10
CA LEU A 5 -7.32 -7.14 22.74
C LEU A 5 -8.43 -6.11 22.51
N GLU A 6 -9.67 -6.50 22.80
CA GLU A 6 -10.85 -5.61 22.72
C GLU A 6 -10.67 -4.38 23.60
N GLU A 7 -10.09 -4.56 24.80
CA GLU A 7 -9.81 -3.45 25.72
C GLU A 7 -8.77 -2.47 25.12
N ARG A 8 -7.71 -2.97 24.46
CA ARG A 8 -6.71 -2.13 23.79
C ARG A 8 -7.28 -1.39 22.58
N GLU A 9 -8.14 -2.05 21.81
CA GLU A 9 -8.83 -1.41 20.69
C GLU A 9 -9.77 -0.29 21.19
N LEU A 10 -10.55 -0.56 22.25
CA LEU A 10 -11.41 0.44 22.87
C LEU A 10 -10.60 1.62 23.44
N ILE A 11 -9.44 1.38 24.04
CA ILE A 11 -8.54 2.43 24.53
C ILE A 11 -7.98 3.25 23.34
N GLY A 12 -7.63 2.59 22.24
CA GLY A 12 -7.18 3.26 21.00
C GLY A 12 -8.25 4.17 20.42
N LEU A 13 -9.50 3.68 20.38
CA LEU A 13 -10.66 4.45 19.94
C LEU A 13 -10.95 5.62 20.89
N ALA A 14 -10.92 5.39 22.21
CA ALA A 14 -11.18 6.42 23.22
C ALA A 14 -10.10 7.52 23.24
N ARG A 15 -8.86 7.19 22.85
CA ARG A 15 -7.75 8.14 22.71
C ARG A 15 -7.68 8.83 21.36
N ASN A 16 -8.57 8.51 20.45
CA ASN A 16 -8.60 9.05 19.07
C ASN A 16 -7.28 8.83 18.30
N ILE A 17 -6.57 7.71 18.60
CA ILE A 17 -5.34 7.34 17.87
C ILE A 17 -5.75 6.76 16.51
N PRO A 18 -5.31 7.33 15.41
CA PRO A 18 -5.56 6.78 14.07
C PRO A 18 -5.13 5.32 13.99
N PHE A 19 -5.81 4.53 13.17
CA PHE A 19 -5.50 3.11 13.01
C PHE A 19 -4.03 2.88 12.62
N ASP A 20 -3.51 3.71 11.73
CA ASP A 20 -2.16 3.63 11.21
C ASP A 20 -1.09 3.80 12.30
N ASP A 21 -1.36 4.64 13.29
CA ASP A 21 -0.46 4.94 14.41
C ASP A 21 -0.60 3.97 15.59
N ARG A 22 -1.53 3.04 15.55
CA ARG A 22 -1.70 2.06 16.62
C ARG A 22 -0.59 1.02 16.59
N ALA A 23 0.03 0.80 17.76
CA ALA A 23 0.98 -0.30 17.93
C ALA A 23 0.26 -1.66 17.75
N ASN A 24 0.77 -2.51 16.87
CA ASN A 24 0.18 -3.81 16.59
C ASN A 24 0.59 -4.82 17.67
N PRO A 25 -0.34 -5.36 18.47
CA PRO A 25 -0.01 -6.25 19.57
C PRO A 25 0.53 -7.61 19.12
N HIS A 26 0.21 -8.02 17.90
CA HIS A 26 0.61 -9.33 17.35
C HIS A 26 1.97 -9.31 16.65
N ALA A 27 2.51 -8.11 16.39
CA ALA A 27 3.74 -7.94 15.64
C ALA A 27 4.96 -7.77 16.55
N GLN A 28 6.14 -8.02 15.97
CA GLN A 28 7.45 -7.73 16.53
C GLN A 28 8.20 -6.75 15.61
N ILE A 29 9.18 -6.02 16.16
CA ILE A 29 10.00 -5.10 15.36
C ILE A 29 10.71 -5.84 14.22
N ALA A 30 11.09 -7.10 14.42
CA ALA A 30 11.71 -7.96 13.41
C ALA A 30 10.79 -8.36 12.25
N ASP A 31 9.48 -8.09 12.34
CA ASP A 31 8.55 -8.30 11.24
C ASP A 31 8.72 -7.22 10.15
N MET A 32 9.31 -6.07 10.48
CA MET A 32 9.74 -5.10 9.47
C MET A 32 11.08 -5.50 8.86
N ARG A 33 11.26 -5.28 7.55
CA ARG A 33 12.48 -5.63 6.82
C ARG A 33 13.38 -4.43 6.62
N SER A 34 14.67 -4.60 6.96
CA SER A 34 15.67 -3.53 6.76
C SER A 34 15.79 -3.12 5.30
N SER A 35 15.71 -4.07 4.37
CA SER A 35 15.76 -3.78 2.94
C SER A 35 14.62 -2.86 2.48
N LEU A 36 13.39 -3.10 2.96
CA LEU A 36 12.24 -2.27 2.61
C LEU A 36 12.36 -0.85 3.19
N LEU A 37 12.85 -0.73 4.44
CA LEU A 37 13.13 0.57 5.05
C LEU A 37 14.19 1.33 4.26
N SER A 38 15.31 0.69 3.91
CA SER A 38 16.41 1.32 3.16
C SER A 38 15.97 1.69 1.73
N GLU A 39 15.23 0.82 1.04
CA GLU A 39 14.68 1.11 -0.29
C GLU A 39 13.77 2.34 -0.27
N TYR A 40 12.90 2.42 0.73
CA TYR A 40 12.01 3.58 0.89
C TYR A 40 12.80 4.85 1.17
N LEU A 41 13.72 4.83 2.13
CA LEU A 41 14.56 5.98 2.48
C LEU A 41 15.39 6.47 1.29
N HIS A 42 15.90 5.56 0.47
CA HIS A 42 16.58 5.89 -0.78
C HIS A 42 15.63 6.54 -1.79
N ALA A 43 14.45 5.95 -1.97
CA ALA A 43 13.47 6.43 -2.97
C ALA A 43 12.95 7.85 -2.67
N VAL A 44 12.91 8.25 -1.39
CA VAL A 44 12.47 9.60 -0.96
C VAL A 44 13.63 10.55 -0.70
N ASP A 45 14.86 10.16 -1.06
CA ASP A 45 16.09 10.96 -0.86
C ASP A 45 16.26 11.44 0.59
N SER A 46 16.04 10.52 1.55
CA SER A 46 16.09 10.81 2.98
C SER A 46 17.51 10.83 3.52
N GLU A 47 17.82 11.82 4.36
CA GLU A 47 19.09 11.89 5.10
C GLU A 47 19.33 10.66 6.00
N LEU A 48 18.29 9.91 6.37
CA LEU A 48 18.41 8.69 7.16
C LEU A 48 18.96 7.50 6.36
N TYR A 49 19.00 7.58 5.02
CA TYR A 49 19.37 6.45 4.17
C TYR A 49 20.74 5.88 4.48
N GLU A 50 21.78 6.71 4.43
CA GLU A 50 23.17 6.26 4.67
C GLU A 50 23.32 5.60 6.06
N GLY A 51 22.70 6.19 7.08
CA GLY A 51 22.70 5.64 8.43
C GLY A 51 21.91 4.32 8.55
N SER A 52 20.92 4.09 7.70
CA SER A 52 20.07 2.88 7.75
C SER A 52 20.83 1.61 7.35
N LEU A 53 21.87 1.73 6.54
CA LEU A 53 22.63 0.60 6.00
C LEU A 53 23.44 -0.16 7.06
N SER A 54 23.78 0.52 8.17
CA SER A 54 24.63 -0.04 9.26
C SER A 54 23.91 -0.21 10.60
N ARG A 55 22.64 0.18 10.68
CA ARG A 55 21.85 0.20 11.92
C ARG A 55 20.83 -0.92 11.98
N THR A 56 20.38 -1.22 13.20
CA THR A 56 19.31 -2.22 13.38
C THR A 56 17.97 -1.72 12.84
N VAL A 57 17.10 -2.66 12.43
CA VAL A 57 15.71 -2.35 12.03
C VAL A 57 15.00 -1.50 13.10
N GLY A 58 15.22 -1.85 14.39
CA GLY A 58 14.60 -1.14 15.50
C GLY A 58 15.04 0.31 15.64
N ASP A 59 16.31 0.61 15.35
CA ASP A 59 16.84 1.97 15.43
C ASP A 59 16.32 2.82 14.27
N VAL A 60 16.36 2.29 13.05
CA VAL A 60 15.83 2.97 11.87
C VAL A 60 14.33 3.20 12.01
N ALA A 61 13.57 2.17 12.40
CA ALA A 61 12.13 2.28 12.60
C ALA A 61 11.75 3.27 13.70
N ARG A 62 12.59 3.43 14.73
CA ARG A 62 12.40 4.44 15.80
C ARG A 62 12.53 5.86 15.23
N ASP A 63 13.57 6.10 14.45
CA ASP A 63 13.83 7.41 13.84
C ASP A 63 12.72 7.78 12.84
N MET A 64 12.20 6.79 12.11
CA MET A 64 11.04 6.93 11.22
C MET A 64 9.70 7.00 11.98
N ARG A 65 9.70 6.91 13.32
CA ARG A 65 8.49 6.89 14.18
C ARG A 65 7.53 5.73 13.86
N LEU A 66 8.06 4.60 13.43
CA LEU A 66 7.28 3.39 13.11
C LEU A 66 7.09 2.45 14.29
N ILE A 67 7.47 2.89 15.50
CA ILE A 67 7.40 2.10 16.73
C ILE A 67 6.53 2.84 17.75
N GLY A 68 5.53 2.14 18.26
CA GLY A 68 4.63 2.61 19.31
C GLY A 68 4.66 1.72 20.56
N GLY A 69 3.76 2.02 21.50
CA GLY A 69 3.61 1.28 22.76
C GLY A 69 4.53 1.78 23.88
N PRO A 70 4.38 1.22 25.09
CA PRO A 70 5.17 1.60 26.26
C PRO A 70 6.64 1.17 26.11
N PRO A 71 7.58 1.80 26.81
CA PRO A 71 9.01 1.52 26.68
C PRO A 71 9.38 0.04 26.85
N GLU A 72 8.71 -0.65 27.75
CA GLU A 72 8.91 -2.07 28.07
C GLU A 72 8.31 -3.05 27.04
N ALA A 73 7.41 -2.55 26.17
CA ALA A 73 6.71 -3.37 25.18
C ALA A 73 6.53 -2.63 23.85
N ARG A 74 7.63 -2.16 23.27
CA ARG A 74 7.65 -1.50 21.97
C ARG A 74 7.24 -2.43 20.86
N LYS A 75 6.34 -1.97 19.99
CA LYS A 75 5.79 -2.71 18.86
C LYS A 75 5.80 -1.84 17.61
N PRO A 76 5.84 -2.45 16.39
CA PRO A 76 5.57 -1.72 15.17
C PRO A 76 4.17 -1.11 15.21
N ILE A 77 4.02 0.07 14.66
CA ILE A 77 2.70 0.62 14.35
C ILE A 77 2.17 0.03 13.04
N ASN A 78 0.84 0.10 12.83
CA ASN A 78 0.20 -0.57 11.71
C ASN A 78 0.75 -0.10 10.35
N VAL A 79 0.95 1.20 10.14
CA VAL A 79 1.54 1.71 8.88
C VAL A 79 2.94 1.14 8.64
N GLY A 80 3.74 0.96 9.69
CA GLY A 80 5.07 0.35 9.58
C GLY A 80 5.01 -1.07 9.04
N LEU A 81 4.03 -1.86 9.46
CA LEU A 81 3.81 -3.21 8.95
C LEU A 81 3.25 -3.22 7.52
N MET A 82 2.35 -2.29 7.18
CA MET A 82 1.79 -2.20 5.84
C MET A 82 2.84 -1.91 4.77
N PHE A 83 3.83 -1.08 5.08
CA PHE A 83 4.86 -0.64 4.14
C PHE A 83 6.14 -1.47 4.21
N PHE A 84 6.50 -1.98 5.38
CA PHE A 84 7.82 -2.56 5.62
C PHE A 84 7.81 -4.04 6.03
N ASN A 85 6.69 -4.72 5.85
CA ASN A 85 6.58 -6.18 5.93
C ASN A 85 6.32 -6.77 4.55
N GLU A 86 6.94 -7.93 4.24
CA GLU A 86 6.73 -8.61 2.95
C GLU A 86 5.34 -9.24 2.81
N ARG A 87 4.69 -9.51 3.93
CA ARG A 87 3.39 -10.16 4.01
C ARG A 87 2.45 -9.40 4.96
N PRO A 88 2.10 -8.14 4.64
CA PRO A 88 1.18 -7.35 5.47
C PRO A 88 -0.20 -8.01 5.61
N ASP A 89 -0.60 -8.85 4.67
CA ASP A 89 -1.81 -9.66 4.70
C ASP A 89 -1.90 -10.62 5.91
N HIS A 90 -0.76 -10.97 6.53
CA HIS A 90 -0.76 -11.75 7.77
C HIS A 90 -1.29 -10.96 8.98
N PHE A 91 -1.15 -9.64 8.96
CA PHE A 91 -1.64 -8.73 10.00
C PHE A 91 -2.95 -8.07 9.62
N PHE A 92 -3.14 -7.82 8.34
CA PHE A 92 -4.28 -7.12 7.76
C PHE A 92 -4.86 -7.95 6.61
N PRO A 93 -5.75 -8.91 6.91
CA PRO A 93 -6.41 -9.71 5.89
C PRO A 93 -7.04 -8.83 4.81
N TYR A 94 -6.94 -9.26 3.56
CA TYR A 94 -7.40 -8.51 2.38
C TYR A 94 -6.69 -7.18 2.10
N SER A 95 -5.53 -6.92 2.70
CA SER A 95 -4.67 -5.76 2.36
C SER A 95 -3.99 -5.96 1.01
N GLN A 96 -4.77 -6.17 -0.05
CA GLN A 96 -4.31 -6.40 -1.42
C GLN A 96 -5.04 -5.48 -2.38
N ILE A 97 -4.46 -5.27 -3.55
CA ILE A 97 -5.09 -4.57 -4.66
C ILE A 97 -5.50 -5.61 -5.70
N GLU A 98 -6.77 -5.60 -6.09
CA GLU A 98 -7.30 -6.45 -7.14
C GLU A 98 -7.68 -5.58 -8.34
N VAL A 99 -7.14 -5.92 -9.50
CA VAL A 99 -7.49 -5.27 -10.77
C VAL A 99 -8.30 -6.28 -11.58
N VAL A 100 -9.56 -5.94 -11.81
CA VAL A 100 -10.48 -6.72 -12.64
C VAL A 100 -10.80 -5.93 -13.90
N ASP A 101 -10.29 -6.41 -15.02
CA ASP A 101 -10.55 -5.86 -16.34
C ASP A 101 -11.67 -6.66 -17.04
N LYS A 102 -12.77 -5.99 -17.33
CA LYS A 102 -13.93 -6.57 -18.05
C LYS A 102 -14.08 -5.85 -19.39
N PRO A 103 -13.40 -6.32 -20.44
CA PRO A 103 -13.49 -5.70 -21.76
C PRO A 103 -14.88 -5.81 -22.39
N ASP A 104 -15.64 -6.82 -21.97
CA ASP A 104 -17.01 -7.07 -22.45
C ASP A 104 -17.99 -7.13 -21.26
N PRO A 105 -19.18 -6.49 -21.34
CA PRO A 105 -20.20 -6.51 -20.29
C PRO A 105 -20.68 -7.91 -19.89
N THR A 106 -20.59 -8.89 -20.80
CA THR A 106 -20.95 -10.29 -20.52
C THR A 106 -19.91 -11.03 -19.69
N GLY A 107 -18.73 -10.42 -19.48
CA GLY A 107 -17.60 -11.01 -18.78
C GLY A 107 -16.71 -11.89 -19.64
N ILE A 108 -16.98 -12.01 -20.95
CA ILE A 108 -16.08 -12.72 -21.87
C ILE A 108 -14.74 -11.98 -21.92
N GLY A 109 -13.63 -12.73 -21.72
CA GLY A 109 -12.30 -12.14 -21.69
C GLY A 109 -11.95 -11.39 -20.41
N MET A 110 -12.71 -11.57 -19.35
CA MET A 110 -12.40 -11.00 -18.02
C MET A 110 -11.00 -11.45 -17.59
N ARG A 111 -10.23 -10.50 -17.10
CA ARG A 111 -8.89 -10.73 -16.55
C ARG A 111 -8.83 -10.18 -15.14
N GLU A 112 -8.25 -10.97 -14.25
CA GLU A 112 -8.04 -10.59 -12.85
C GLU A 112 -6.56 -10.65 -12.52
N ARG A 113 -6.10 -9.67 -11.77
CA ARG A 113 -4.73 -9.63 -11.26
C ARG A 113 -4.73 -9.13 -9.83
N ILE A 114 -4.12 -9.92 -8.93
CA ILE A 114 -3.99 -9.60 -7.52
C ILE A 114 -2.55 -9.15 -7.24
N PHE A 115 -2.40 -8.06 -6.51
CA PHE A 115 -1.13 -7.49 -6.07
C PHE A 115 -1.06 -7.56 -4.56
N THR A 116 -0.04 -8.23 -4.03
CA THR A 116 0.21 -8.45 -2.61
C THR A 116 1.59 -7.92 -2.21
N GLY A 117 1.91 -7.95 -0.91
CA GLY A 117 3.17 -7.44 -0.39
C GLY A 117 3.04 -6.01 0.16
N PRO A 118 4.15 -5.28 0.34
CA PRO A 118 4.15 -3.90 0.84
C PRO A 118 3.23 -2.99 0.01
N LEU A 119 2.47 -2.11 0.67
CA LEU A 119 1.44 -1.30 0.00
C LEU A 119 1.98 -0.42 -1.13
N ASP A 120 3.17 0.14 -0.96
CA ASP A 120 3.82 0.95 -1.99
C ASP A 120 4.17 0.15 -3.24
N ARG A 121 4.59 -1.11 -3.08
CA ARG A 121 4.84 -2.03 -4.19
C ARG A 121 3.55 -2.45 -4.86
N GLN A 122 2.52 -2.80 -4.08
CA GLN A 122 1.20 -3.13 -4.63
C GLN A 122 0.68 -2.03 -5.54
N LEU A 123 0.74 -0.77 -5.06
CA LEU A 123 0.27 0.39 -5.82
C LEU A 123 1.06 0.58 -7.12
N ARG A 124 2.40 0.54 -7.04
CA ARG A 124 3.26 0.68 -8.22
C ARG A 124 3.04 -0.42 -9.25
N ASP A 125 2.96 -1.66 -8.78
CA ASP A 125 2.78 -2.82 -9.65
C ASP A 125 1.39 -2.82 -10.30
N ALA A 126 0.35 -2.48 -9.56
CA ALA A 126 -1.01 -2.34 -10.08
C ALA A 126 -1.10 -1.23 -11.14
N LEU A 127 -0.52 -0.05 -10.87
CA LEU A 127 -0.47 1.06 -11.83
C LEU A 127 0.34 0.70 -13.07
N SER A 128 1.47 0.02 -12.90
CA SER A 128 2.28 -0.48 -14.02
C SER A 128 1.49 -1.49 -14.88
N TYR A 129 0.78 -2.41 -14.23
CA TYR A 129 -0.07 -3.37 -14.93
C TYR A 129 -1.20 -2.68 -15.70
N ILE A 130 -1.91 -1.76 -15.07
CA ILE A 130 -3.00 -1.02 -15.71
C ILE A 130 -2.47 -0.23 -16.91
N LYS A 131 -1.35 0.46 -16.76
CA LYS A 131 -0.72 1.23 -17.84
C LYS A 131 -0.34 0.38 -19.04
N ASN A 132 0.19 -0.83 -18.81
CA ASN A 132 0.76 -1.65 -19.87
C ASN A 132 -0.22 -2.66 -20.49
N TYR A 133 -1.28 -3.02 -19.78
CA TYR A 133 -2.17 -4.12 -20.19
C TYR A 133 -3.65 -3.76 -20.26
N VAL A 134 -4.07 -2.68 -19.59
CA VAL A 134 -5.48 -2.25 -19.56
C VAL A 134 -5.70 -0.99 -20.38
N ILE A 135 -4.77 -0.03 -20.30
CA ILE A 135 -4.86 1.21 -21.08
C ILE A 135 -4.43 0.92 -22.52
N ALA A 136 -5.36 1.19 -23.44
CA ALA A 136 -5.14 1.05 -24.87
C ALA A 136 -5.21 2.40 -25.59
N GLU A 137 -4.27 2.62 -26.49
CA GLU A 137 -4.28 3.79 -27.40
C GLU A 137 -4.99 3.40 -28.70
N TYR A 138 -5.97 4.21 -29.08
CA TYR A 138 -6.65 4.12 -30.36
C TYR A 138 -6.19 5.25 -31.27
N VAL A 139 -5.66 4.89 -32.44
CA VAL A 139 -5.20 5.85 -33.44
C VAL A 139 -6.11 5.81 -34.65
N THR A 140 -6.81 6.92 -34.90
CA THR A 140 -7.69 7.07 -36.08
C THR A 140 -7.10 8.09 -37.04
N LYS A 141 -6.88 7.66 -38.29
CA LYS A 141 -6.48 8.57 -39.36
C LYS A 141 -7.74 9.21 -39.95
N VAL A 142 -7.76 10.53 -39.98
CA VAL A 142 -8.83 11.28 -40.65
C VAL A 142 -8.36 11.57 -42.09
N PRO A 143 -9.20 11.30 -43.11
CA PRO A 143 -8.89 11.68 -44.50
C PRO A 143 -8.56 13.19 -44.59
N ASP A 144 -7.58 13.51 -45.39
CA ASP A 144 -7.13 14.88 -45.66
C ASP A 144 -6.50 15.64 -44.46
N GLN A 145 -6.19 14.94 -43.37
CA GLN A 145 -5.43 15.50 -42.25
C GLN A 145 -4.06 14.78 -42.11
N ALA A 146 -3.02 15.59 -41.98
CA ALA A 146 -1.65 15.05 -41.77
C ALA A 146 -1.47 14.35 -40.40
N GLU A 147 -2.26 14.78 -39.40
CA GLU A 147 -2.18 14.28 -38.04
C GLU A 147 -3.29 13.25 -37.77
N ALA A 148 -2.93 12.18 -37.06
CA ALA A 148 -3.88 11.18 -36.59
C ALA A 148 -4.46 11.60 -35.22
N ILE A 149 -5.72 11.33 -35.01
CA ILE A 149 -6.36 11.49 -33.70
C ILE A 149 -5.97 10.30 -32.82
N ARG A 150 -5.42 10.59 -31.65
CA ARG A 150 -5.04 9.58 -30.64
C ARG A 150 -5.95 9.71 -29.42
N VAL A 151 -6.58 8.62 -29.04
CA VAL A 151 -7.49 8.55 -27.91
C VAL A 151 -7.13 7.34 -27.06
N TYR A 152 -7.12 7.52 -25.75
CA TYR A 152 -6.95 6.42 -24.80
C TYR A 152 -8.31 6.00 -24.25
N ASN A 153 -8.53 4.70 -24.02
CA ASN A 153 -9.73 4.19 -23.37
C ASN A 153 -9.90 4.75 -21.95
N TRP A 154 -8.78 4.90 -21.21
CA TRP A 154 -8.74 5.46 -19.86
C TRP A 154 -7.62 6.49 -19.75
N PRO A 155 -7.87 7.67 -19.16
CA PRO A 155 -6.81 8.63 -18.87
C PRO A 155 -5.98 8.13 -17.68
N TYR A 156 -4.70 7.81 -17.91
CA TYR A 156 -3.81 7.23 -16.88
C TYR A 156 -3.80 8.04 -15.58
N ARG A 157 -3.73 9.38 -15.66
CA ARG A 157 -3.70 10.23 -14.46
C ARG A 157 -4.95 10.10 -13.58
N ALA A 158 -6.12 9.95 -14.18
CA ALA A 158 -7.34 9.76 -13.42
C ALA A 158 -7.36 8.39 -12.71
N VAL A 159 -6.83 7.34 -13.37
CA VAL A 159 -6.69 6.01 -12.77
C VAL A 159 -5.67 6.03 -11.63
N GLU A 160 -4.52 6.67 -11.85
CA GLU A 160 -3.46 6.83 -10.84
C GLU A 160 -3.99 7.53 -9.58
N GLU A 161 -4.67 8.64 -9.75
CA GLU A 161 -5.27 9.38 -8.63
C GLU A 161 -6.37 8.58 -7.94
N ALA A 162 -7.26 7.96 -8.69
CA ALA A 162 -8.35 7.16 -8.12
C ALA A 162 -7.82 5.96 -7.33
N LEU A 163 -6.84 5.23 -7.86
CA LEU A 163 -6.26 4.07 -7.18
C LEU A 163 -5.44 4.50 -5.95
N SER A 164 -4.66 5.57 -6.06
CA SER A 164 -3.91 6.12 -4.92
C SER A 164 -4.85 6.55 -3.80
N ASN A 165 -5.94 7.24 -4.14
CA ASN A 165 -6.97 7.63 -3.18
C ASN A 165 -7.68 6.43 -2.56
N ALA A 166 -7.99 5.40 -3.34
CA ALA A 166 -8.62 4.17 -2.85
C ALA A 166 -7.71 3.48 -1.82
N VAL A 167 -6.41 3.35 -2.09
CA VAL A 167 -5.44 2.76 -1.16
C VAL A 167 -5.27 3.63 0.09
N TYR A 168 -5.18 4.95 -0.07
CA TYR A 168 -4.91 5.90 1.01
C TYR A 168 -6.10 6.06 1.96
N HIS A 169 -7.33 6.02 1.45
CA HIS A 169 -8.55 6.22 2.24
C HIS A 169 -9.25 4.92 2.65
N ARG A 170 -8.72 3.77 2.27
CA ARG A 170 -9.27 2.48 2.67
C ARG A 170 -9.19 2.29 4.18
N SER A 171 -10.26 1.74 4.77
CA SER A 171 -10.22 1.26 6.14
C SER A 171 -9.60 -0.14 6.20
N TYR A 172 -8.39 -0.25 6.74
CA TYR A 172 -7.72 -1.53 6.96
C TYR A 172 -8.16 -2.23 8.26
N GLN A 173 -9.11 -1.67 8.99
CA GLN A 173 -9.77 -2.32 10.13
C GLN A 173 -10.85 -3.30 9.70
N ILE A 174 -11.40 -3.09 8.50
CA ILE A 174 -12.46 -3.92 7.93
C ILE A 174 -11.80 -5.06 7.18
N HIS A 175 -12.13 -6.30 7.57
CA HIS A 175 -11.58 -7.51 6.94
C HIS A 175 -12.43 -7.96 5.75
N GLU A 176 -12.74 -7.02 4.85
CA GLU A 176 -13.46 -7.25 3.61
C GLU A 176 -12.67 -6.64 2.45
N PRO A 177 -12.78 -7.23 1.24
CA PRO A 177 -12.07 -6.72 0.07
C PRO A 177 -12.54 -5.35 -0.36
#